data_18f218c02ec24dc69520e3b4c90b6969
#
_entry.id   18f218c02ec24dc69520e3b4c90b6969
#
_cell.length_a   1.000
_cell.length_b   1.000
_cell.length_c   1.000
_cell.angle_alpha   90.00
_cell.angle_beta   90.00
_cell.angle_gamma   90.00
#
_symmetry.space_group_name_H-M   'P 1'
#
loop_
_entity.id
_entity.type
_entity.pdbx_description
1 polymer ?
#
loop_
_entity_poly.entity_id
_entity_poly.type
_entity_poly.pdbx_seq_one_letter_code
_entity_poly.pdbx_strand_id
1 'polypeptide(L)'
;MNLLQLYNATKQYGSKVLFDRAQFSVNENDHIGVIGPNGAGKTTLFKILAGEESLDSGEITKANKLRIGYLEQESDWSLTQIAEDYLSEKCIKPTWDLKQIGKGIGLTEDHFKRPLSELSGGYRMRMKLVYLIGLEPDLMLLDEPTNFLDLESILALETFLQDYKGAFLLISHDREFLRRTTEFTLEVEAGDIIKFPGHIDDYFEQKEELQRLQLQKAANLETKRKHLQDFVDRFRAKATKAKQAQSRMKQIDKMQTIEIKALPVRSRIKLPEPIQTGKEVLSLSKACLGYDNNIILKNIDLVFERGSRLGIVGYNGAGKSTLLKSIAGRLPMISGEKKFGYNVEMSYFAQHLTEDLLLEDSVIDSLYRKAYKDTTAQEVLSIAGSLLFSGDDIHKKIKVLSGGEKTRVALGQILLQKKPLLLMDEPTNHLDFDTVQALAEALTQFKGTLFVVSHDRSFINKVANKIIEIRDGFVEVYPGTYEDYLWSLKKGALKERFAVNAEIIRSTVVKEEPKETKFNHKETQKKISSEIKELQRKILKTEEILFNLNENTTELNTKLLQAQGQEAQQIAINTAKLTRQITETEEILLTHMENLEQKEKDLKLLNN
;
A
#
# COMPACT_ATOMS: atom_id res chain seq x y z
N MET A 1 -17.66 -12.55 21.69
CA MET A 1 -18.03 -13.98 21.47
C MET A 1 -17.12 -14.56 20.39
N ASN A 2 -16.79 -15.88 20.44
CA ASN A 2 -15.97 -16.49 19.37
C ASN A 2 -16.88 -16.79 18.17
N LEU A 3 -16.55 -16.25 16.99
CA LEU A 3 -17.30 -16.47 15.75
C LEU A 3 -16.81 -17.69 15.00
N LEU A 4 -15.48 -17.86 14.95
CA LEU A 4 -14.84 -18.93 14.18
C LEU A 4 -13.51 -19.33 14.83
N GLN A 5 -13.26 -20.62 14.91
CA GLN A 5 -11.99 -21.17 15.39
C GLN A 5 -11.49 -22.24 14.42
N LEU A 6 -10.24 -22.10 14.02
CA LEU A 6 -9.47 -23.08 13.26
C LEU A 6 -8.59 -23.86 14.24
N TYR A 7 -8.62 -25.18 14.20
CA TYR A 7 -7.86 -26.03 15.12
C TYR A 7 -7.11 -27.15 14.37
N ASN A 8 -5.81 -27.23 14.59
CA ASN A 8 -4.89 -28.23 13.97
C ASN A 8 -5.09 -28.37 12.46
N ALA A 9 -5.36 -27.28 11.77
CA ALA A 9 -5.68 -27.27 10.36
C ALA A 9 -4.45 -27.48 9.48
N THR A 10 -4.51 -28.44 8.58
CA THR A 10 -3.48 -28.70 7.58
C THR A 10 -4.08 -28.62 6.19
N LYS A 11 -3.34 -27.98 5.27
CA LYS A 11 -3.70 -27.89 3.85
C LYS A 11 -2.45 -27.97 2.99
N GLN A 12 -2.51 -28.80 1.94
CA GLN A 12 -1.43 -28.94 0.96
C GLN A 12 -1.97 -29.12 -0.47
N TYR A 13 -1.17 -28.73 -1.43
CA TYR A 13 -1.40 -29.01 -2.85
C TYR A 13 -0.21 -29.80 -3.42
N GLY A 14 -0.43 -31.07 -3.69
CA GLY A 14 0.65 -31.97 -4.10
C GLY A 14 1.75 -32.04 -3.04
N SER A 15 2.97 -31.64 -3.36
CA SER A 15 4.09 -31.58 -2.42
C SER A 15 4.19 -30.26 -1.64
N LYS A 16 3.41 -29.24 -1.99
CA LYS A 16 3.47 -27.93 -1.37
C LYS A 16 2.51 -27.85 -0.18
N VAL A 17 3.08 -27.78 1.03
CA VAL A 17 2.32 -27.50 2.26
C VAL A 17 2.05 -26.00 2.33
N LEU A 18 0.78 -25.61 2.44
CA LEU A 18 0.38 -24.22 2.63
C LEU A 18 0.38 -23.85 4.11
N PHE A 19 -0.21 -24.70 4.95
CA PHE A 19 -0.13 -24.61 6.40
C PHE A 19 -0.27 -25.99 7.05
N ASP A 20 0.40 -26.16 8.19
CA ASP A 20 0.44 -27.40 8.96
C ASP A 20 0.08 -27.14 10.41
N ARG A 21 -0.94 -27.82 10.91
CA ARG A 21 -1.45 -27.72 12.28
C ARG A 21 -1.73 -26.28 12.73
N ALA A 22 -2.18 -25.44 11.80
CA ALA A 22 -2.49 -24.06 12.05
C ALA A 22 -3.65 -23.89 13.04
N GLN A 23 -3.57 -22.84 13.87
CA GLN A 23 -4.59 -22.53 14.87
C GLN A 23 -4.76 -21.02 14.98
N PHE A 24 -5.99 -20.55 14.85
CA PHE A 24 -6.35 -19.17 15.20
C PHE A 24 -7.83 -19.05 15.45
N SER A 25 -8.25 -17.94 16.05
CA SER A 25 -9.64 -17.63 16.32
C SER A 25 -10.02 -16.24 15.87
N VAL A 26 -11.28 -16.07 15.49
CA VAL A 26 -11.90 -14.80 15.13
C VAL A 26 -13.04 -14.55 16.11
N ASN A 27 -13.01 -13.41 16.78
CA ASN A 27 -14.07 -13.00 17.71
C ASN A 27 -14.95 -11.92 17.07
N GLU A 28 -16.08 -11.63 17.72
CA GLU A 28 -16.89 -10.46 17.36
C GLU A 28 -16.04 -9.20 17.39
N ASN A 29 -16.24 -8.35 16.40
CA ASN A 29 -15.54 -7.08 16.23
C ASN A 29 -14.03 -7.19 16.00
N ASP A 30 -13.50 -8.38 15.71
CA ASP A 30 -12.09 -8.52 15.32
C ASP A 30 -11.87 -7.95 13.89
N HIS A 31 -11.03 -6.95 13.77
CA HIS A 31 -10.57 -6.38 12.50
C HIS A 31 -9.16 -6.89 12.22
N ILE A 32 -9.03 -7.89 11.34
CA ILE A 32 -7.79 -8.64 11.13
C ILE A 32 -7.23 -8.41 9.74
N GLY A 33 -6.01 -7.87 9.64
CA GLY A 33 -5.24 -7.83 8.40
C GLY A 33 -4.51 -9.15 8.17
N VAL A 34 -4.69 -9.77 6.99
CA VAL A 34 -4.04 -11.03 6.63
C VAL A 34 -2.89 -10.76 5.68
N ILE A 35 -1.68 -11.09 6.09
CA ILE A 35 -0.46 -10.83 5.35
C ILE A 35 0.35 -12.11 5.12
N GLY A 36 1.28 -12.05 4.19
CA GLY A 36 2.19 -13.15 3.85
C GLY A 36 2.59 -13.11 2.37
N PRO A 37 3.62 -13.84 1.99
CA PRO A 37 4.09 -13.87 0.61
C PRO A 37 3.05 -14.42 -0.36
N ASN A 38 3.23 -14.12 -1.65
CA ASN A 38 2.37 -14.66 -2.69
C ASN A 38 2.49 -16.19 -2.75
N GLY A 39 1.35 -16.87 -2.85
CA GLY A 39 1.29 -18.33 -2.83
C GLY A 39 1.48 -18.98 -1.45
N ALA A 40 1.44 -18.21 -0.35
CA ALA A 40 1.44 -18.73 1.02
C ALA A 40 0.09 -19.38 1.42
N GLY A 41 -0.96 -19.17 0.64
CA GLY A 41 -2.27 -19.77 0.91
C GLY A 41 -3.32 -18.83 1.51
N LYS A 42 -3.12 -17.51 1.45
CA LYS A 42 -4.08 -16.51 1.99
C LYS A 42 -5.49 -16.68 1.40
N THR A 43 -5.61 -16.65 0.08
CA THR A 43 -6.89 -16.88 -0.64
C THR A 43 -7.47 -18.28 -0.37
N THR A 44 -6.61 -19.30 -0.31
CA THR A 44 -7.03 -20.66 0.06
C THR A 44 -7.61 -20.71 1.47
N LEU A 45 -6.97 -20.00 2.42
CA LEU A 45 -7.51 -19.86 3.78
C LEU A 45 -8.92 -19.25 3.74
N PHE A 46 -9.13 -18.17 2.97
CA PHE A 46 -10.45 -17.54 2.84
C PHE A 46 -11.50 -18.50 2.25
N LYS A 47 -11.15 -19.23 1.19
CA LYS A 47 -12.04 -20.26 0.61
C LYS A 47 -12.42 -21.35 1.61
N ILE A 48 -11.47 -21.80 2.42
CA ILE A 48 -11.72 -22.78 3.48
C ILE A 48 -12.66 -22.19 4.55
N LEU A 49 -12.43 -20.94 4.99
CA LEU A 49 -13.29 -20.27 5.97
C LEU A 49 -14.71 -20.03 5.42
N ALA A 50 -14.81 -19.66 4.13
CA ALA A 50 -16.10 -19.53 3.44
C ALA A 50 -16.83 -20.87 3.29
N GLY A 51 -16.11 -21.99 3.28
CA GLY A 51 -16.65 -23.34 3.09
C GLY A 51 -16.66 -23.80 1.62
N GLU A 52 -15.94 -23.10 0.74
CA GLU A 52 -15.79 -23.43 -0.66
C GLU A 52 -14.70 -24.49 -0.89
N GLU A 53 -13.79 -24.61 0.07
CA GLU A 53 -12.71 -25.59 0.04
C GLU A 53 -12.58 -26.32 1.38
N SER A 54 -12.15 -27.59 1.35
CA SER A 54 -11.98 -28.42 2.53
C SER A 54 -10.53 -28.42 3.03
N LEU A 55 -10.36 -28.63 4.34
CA LEU A 55 -9.09 -28.98 4.96
C LEU A 55 -8.70 -30.42 4.62
N ASP A 56 -7.40 -30.70 4.59
CA ASP A 56 -6.88 -32.06 4.51
C ASP A 56 -6.91 -32.73 5.89
N SER A 57 -6.69 -31.97 6.98
CA SER A 57 -6.90 -32.40 8.36
C SER A 57 -7.16 -31.23 9.28
N GLY A 58 -7.67 -31.49 10.47
CA GLY A 58 -8.08 -30.46 11.44
C GLY A 58 -9.56 -30.12 11.37
N GLU A 59 -9.98 -29.13 12.12
CA GLU A 59 -11.39 -28.79 12.29
C GLU A 59 -11.61 -27.27 12.25
N ILE A 60 -12.79 -26.87 11.73
CA ILE A 60 -13.29 -25.50 11.80
C ILE A 60 -14.58 -25.50 12.61
N THR A 61 -14.55 -24.81 13.73
CA THR A 61 -15.73 -24.55 14.53
C THR A 61 -16.29 -23.18 14.20
N LYS A 62 -17.57 -23.09 13.85
CA LYS A 62 -18.28 -21.84 13.52
C LYS A 62 -19.39 -21.61 14.53
N ALA A 63 -19.65 -20.36 14.91
CA ALA A 63 -20.79 -20.01 15.73
C ALA A 63 -22.09 -20.42 15.03
N ASN A 64 -23.13 -20.70 15.83
CA ASN A 64 -24.41 -21.13 15.27
C ASN A 64 -25.03 -20.01 14.40
N LYS A 65 -25.40 -20.36 13.16
CA LYS A 65 -25.99 -19.44 12.17
C LYS A 65 -25.07 -18.28 11.74
N LEU A 66 -23.75 -18.46 11.85
CA LEU A 66 -22.78 -17.47 11.39
C LEU A 66 -22.95 -17.19 9.89
N ARG A 67 -23.22 -15.93 9.54
CA ARG A 67 -23.30 -15.45 8.15
C ARG A 67 -21.93 -14.94 7.73
N ILE A 68 -21.31 -15.62 6.79
CA ILE A 68 -20.02 -15.23 6.24
C ILE A 68 -20.26 -14.61 4.86
N GLY A 69 -19.77 -13.38 4.68
CA GLY A 69 -19.72 -12.72 3.38
C GLY A 69 -18.30 -12.81 2.82
N TYR A 70 -18.15 -13.31 1.61
CA TYR A 70 -16.83 -13.43 0.96
C TYR A 70 -16.78 -12.60 -0.32
N LEU A 71 -15.81 -11.68 -0.38
CA LEU A 71 -15.45 -10.92 -1.57
C LEU A 71 -14.23 -11.57 -2.21
N GLU A 72 -14.46 -12.33 -3.27
CA GLU A 72 -13.41 -12.98 -4.04
C GLU A 72 -12.64 -12.00 -4.94
N GLN A 73 -11.35 -12.27 -5.12
CA GLN A 73 -10.48 -11.51 -6.03
C GLN A 73 -10.97 -11.57 -7.49
N GLU A 74 -11.35 -12.76 -7.97
CA GLU A 74 -11.80 -13.01 -9.34
C GLU A 74 -13.14 -13.76 -9.34
N SER A 75 -14.24 -13.10 -9.01
CA SER A 75 -15.56 -13.67 -9.23
C SER A 75 -16.16 -13.22 -10.56
N ASP A 76 -16.70 -14.16 -11.31
CA ASP A 76 -17.35 -13.87 -12.60
C ASP A 76 -18.71 -13.19 -12.38
N TRP A 77 -18.68 -11.86 -12.38
CA TRP A 77 -19.87 -11.01 -12.35
C TRP A 77 -20.23 -10.54 -13.76
N SER A 78 -20.23 -11.47 -14.71
CA SER A 78 -20.63 -11.26 -16.10
C SER A 78 -22.17 -11.29 -16.30
N LEU A 79 -22.93 -11.00 -15.24
CA LEU A 79 -24.39 -11.06 -15.25
C LEU A 79 -24.99 -9.97 -16.14
N THR A 80 -25.91 -10.35 -17.01
CA THR A 80 -26.69 -9.43 -17.86
C THR A 80 -27.83 -8.75 -17.09
N GLN A 81 -28.07 -9.17 -15.84
CA GLN A 81 -29.10 -8.61 -14.97
C GLN A 81 -28.75 -7.18 -14.57
N ILE A 82 -29.79 -6.31 -14.46
CA ILE A 82 -29.63 -4.95 -13.94
C ILE A 82 -29.15 -5.01 -12.49
N ALA A 83 -28.19 -4.15 -12.13
CA ALA A 83 -27.58 -4.18 -10.81
C ALA A 83 -28.60 -4.00 -9.68
N GLU A 84 -29.57 -3.09 -9.83
CA GLU A 84 -30.62 -2.86 -8.82
C GLU A 84 -31.50 -4.07 -8.61
N ASP A 85 -31.91 -4.75 -9.68
CA ASP A 85 -32.75 -5.94 -9.62
C ASP A 85 -32.00 -7.10 -8.92
N TYR A 86 -30.74 -7.31 -9.29
CA TYR A 86 -29.86 -8.30 -8.66
C TYR A 86 -29.72 -8.08 -7.15
N LEU A 87 -29.45 -6.82 -6.76
CA LEU A 87 -29.30 -6.47 -5.35
C LEU A 87 -30.61 -6.64 -4.57
N SER A 88 -31.75 -6.23 -5.16
CA SER A 88 -33.07 -6.35 -4.51
C SER A 88 -33.48 -7.80 -4.28
N GLU A 89 -33.07 -8.71 -5.18
CA GLU A 89 -33.37 -10.13 -5.09
C GLU A 89 -32.49 -10.87 -4.05
N LYS A 90 -31.20 -10.47 -3.95
CA LYS A 90 -30.19 -11.22 -3.20
C LYS A 90 -29.87 -10.64 -1.82
N CYS A 91 -30.05 -9.33 -1.62
CA CYS A 91 -29.68 -8.66 -0.39
C CYS A 91 -30.82 -8.66 0.65
N ILE A 92 -30.43 -8.62 1.93
CA ILE A 92 -31.34 -8.48 3.06
C ILE A 92 -31.74 -7.01 3.23
N LYS A 93 -30.77 -6.09 3.01
CA LYS A 93 -31.01 -4.64 3.10
C LYS A 93 -31.92 -4.13 1.99
N PRO A 94 -32.79 -3.15 2.28
CA PRO A 94 -33.64 -2.55 1.27
C PRO A 94 -32.82 -1.76 0.24
N THR A 95 -33.30 -1.70 -1.00
CA THR A 95 -32.61 -1.09 -2.15
C THR A 95 -32.23 0.39 -1.92
N TRP A 96 -33.04 1.15 -1.19
CA TRP A 96 -32.73 2.55 -0.90
C TRP A 96 -31.47 2.69 -0.01
N ASP A 97 -31.29 1.79 0.97
CA ASP A 97 -30.10 1.75 1.84
C ASP A 97 -28.86 1.34 1.04
N LEU A 98 -29.00 0.32 0.17
CA LEU A 98 -27.92 -0.11 -0.75
C LEU A 98 -27.48 1.03 -1.69
N LYS A 99 -28.43 1.82 -2.20
CA LYS A 99 -28.11 3.01 -3.02
C LYS A 99 -27.37 4.08 -2.20
N GLN A 100 -27.74 4.27 -0.94
CA GLN A 100 -27.05 5.22 -0.06
C GLN A 100 -25.62 4.77 0.22
N ILE A 101 -25.42 3.51 0.53
CA ILE A 101 -24.09 2.89 0.71
C ILE A 101 -23.27 3.04 -0.59
N GLY A 102 -23.86 2.69 -1.74
CA GLY A 102 -23.22 2.82 -3.03
C GLY A 102 -22.81 4.24 -3.36
N LYS A 103 -23.65 5.23 -3.03
CA LYS A 103 -23.33 6.65 -3.20
C LYS A 103 -22.12 7.06 -2.34
N GLY A 104 -22.02 6.53 -1.12
CA GLY A 104 -20.87 6.75 -0.25
C GLY A 104 -19.54 6.28 -0.85
N ILE A 105 -19.54 5.20 -1.63
CA ILE A 105 -18.37 4.69 -2.34
C ILE A 105 -18.29 5.10 -3.81
N GLY A 106 -19.01 6.17 -4.21
CA GLY A 106 -18.90 6.79 -5.54
C GLY A 106 -19.70 6.10 -6.65
N LEU A 107 -20.73 5.32 -6.33
CA LEU A 107 -21.71 4.86 -7.30
C LEU A 107 -22.80 5.92 -7.50
N THR A 108 -23.29 6.05 -8.72
CA THR A 108 -24.42 6.93 -9.08
C THR A 108 -25.67 6.09 -9.39
N GLU A 109 -26.83 6.71 -9.42
CA GLU A 109 -28.10 6.05 -9.78
C GLU A 109 -28.03 5.33 -11.14
N ASP A 110 -27.27 5.89 -12.07
CA ASP A 110 -27.06 5.34 -13.41
C ASP A 110 -26.35 3.98 -13.38
N HIS A 111 -25.39 3.79 -12.45
CA HIS A 111 -24.70 2.52 -12.28
C HIS A 111 -25.62 1.41 -11.76
N PHE A 112 -26.61 1.73 -10.95
CA PHE A 112 -27.61 0.76 -10.47
C PHE A 112 -28.60 0.33 -11.56
N LYS A 113 -28.83 1.18 -12.55
CA LYS A 113 -29.75 0.91 -13.68
C LYS A 113 -29.10 0.18 -14.85
N ARG A 114 -27.78 -0.02 -14.82
CA ARG A 114 -27.05 -0.76 -15.86
C ARG A 114 -26.91 -2.23 -15.53
N PRO A 115 -26.79 -3.09 -16.55
CA PRO A 115 -26.37 -4.47 -16.36
C PRO A 115 -24.99 -4.54 -15.71
N LEU A 116 -24.81 -5.51 -14.83
CA LEU A 116 -23.54 -5.72 -14.13
C LEU A 116 -22.36 -5.98 -15.09
N SER A 117 -22.64 -6.59 -16.25
CA SER A 117 -21.66 -6.84 -17.31
C SER A 117 -21.13 -5.57 -17.98
N GLU A 118 -21.90 -4.50 -18.01
CA GLU A 118 -21.53 -3.23 -18.63
C GLU A 118 -20.71 -2.31 -17.71
N LEU A 119 -20.63 -2.63 -16.42
CA LEU A 119 -19.87 -1.86 -15.47
C LEU A 119 -18.36 -2.10 -15.67
N SER A 120 -17.55 -1.03 -15.58
CA SER A 120 -16.09 -1.19 -15.56
C SER A 120 -15.63 -1.98 -14.32
N GLY A 121 -14.42 -2.53 -14.36
CA GLY A 121 -13.86 -3.32 -13.25
C GLY A 121 -13.97 -2.62 -11.88
N GLY A 122 -13.69 -1.31 -11.83
CA GLY A 122 -13.81 -0.53 -10.60
C GLY A 122 -15.25 -0.37 -10.13
N TYR A 123 -16.19 -0.08 -11.03
CA TYR A 123 -17.60 0.00 -10.67
C TYR A 123 -18.20 -1.35 -10.30
N ARG A 124 -17.76 -2.45 -10.94
CA ARG A 124 -18.13 -3.81 -10.53
C ARG A 124 -17.63 -4.12 -9.11
N MET A 125 -16.40 -3.77 -8.78
CA MET A 125 -15.86 -3.97 -7.43
C MET A 125 -16.67 -3.20 -6.38
N ARG A 126 -16.99 -1.93 -6.63
CA ARG A 126 -17.86 -1.14 -5.74
C ARG A 126 -19.25 -1.77 -5.59
N MET A 127 -19.84 -2.28 -6.68
CA MET A 127 -21.12 -2.96 -6.64
C MET A 127 -21.07 -4.28 -5.85
N LYS A 128 -19.97 -5.04 -5.96
CA LYS A 128 -19.73 -6.23 -5.12
C LYS A 128 -19.65 -5.88 -3.64
N LEU A 129 -19.02 -4.76 -3.29
CA LEU A 129 -18.98 -4.27 -1.92
C LEU A 129 -20.38 -3.91 -1.40
N VAL A 130 -21.20 -3.22 -2.21
CA VAL A 130 -22.60 -2.94 -1.86
C VAL A 130 -23.37 -4.24 -1.64
N TYR A 131 -23.22 -5.21 -2.52
CA TYR A 131 -23.83 -6.53 -2.39
C TYR A 131 -23.41 -7.22 -1.08
N LEU A 132 -22.09 -7.28 -0.81
CA LEU A 132 -21.57 -7.89 0.42
C LEU A 132 -22.14 -7.26 1.67
N ILE A 133 -22.16 -5.92 1.73
CA ILE A 133 -22.75 -5.17 2.86
C ILE A 133 -24.27 -5.41 2.96
N GLY A 134 -24.92 -5.57 1.82
CA GLY A 134 -26.36 -5.84 1.73
C GLY A 134 -26.78 -7.20 2.29
N LEU A 135 -25.86 -8.15 2.38
CA LEU A 135 -26.07 -9.47 3.00
C LEU A 135 -26.04 -9.42 4.53
N GLU A 136 -25.64 -8.31 5.14
CA GLU A 136 -25.45 -8.15 6.60
C GLU A 136 -24.65 -9.31 7.22
N PRO A 137 -23.43 -9.57 6.77
CA PRO A 137 -22.63 -10.67 7.30
C PRO A 137 -22.17 -10.37 8.74
N ASP A 138 -22.04 -11.43 9.54
CA ASP A 138 -21.45 -11.36 10.89
C ASP A 138 -19.91 -11.36 10.79
N LEU A 139 -19.38 -11.97 9.70
CA LEU A 139 -17.95 -12.01 9.36
C LEU A 139 -17.77 -11.72 7.87
N MET A 140 -16.97 -10.70 7.53
CA MET A 140 -16.57 -10.42 6.15
C MET A 140 -15.16 -10.97 5.87
N LEU A 141 -15.00 -11.62 4.71
CA LEU A 141 -13.72 -12.01 4.14
C LEU A 141 -13.49 -11.15 2.89
N LEU A 142 -12.46 -10.29 2.93
CA LEU A 142 -12.17 -9.32 1.88
C LEU A 142 -10.82 -9.65 1.24
N ASP A 143 -10.83 -10.21 0.03
CA ASP A 143 -9.60 -10.58 -0.70
C ASP A 143 -9.25 -9.49 -1.70
N GLU A 144 -8.23 -8.69 -1.37
CA GLU A 144 -7.72 -7.56 -2.17
C GLU A 144 -8.82 -6.56 -2.62
N PRO A 145 -9.65 -6.03 -1.70
CA PRO A 145 -10.77 -5.15 -2.06
C PRO A 145 -10.33 -3.80 -2.63
N THR A 146 -9.07 -3.42 -2.45
CA THR A 146 -8.49 -2.17 -2.97
C THR A 146 -8.12 -2.24 -4.44
N ASN A 147 -8.01 -3.46 -5.01
CA ASN A 147 -7.70 -3.63 -6.42
C ASN A 147 -8.78 -3.01 -7.31
N PHE A 148 -8.36 -2.29 -8.35
CA PHE A 148 -9.24 -1.57 -9.29
C PHE A 148 -10.03 -0.40 -8.69
N LEU A 149 -9.86 -0.07 -7.40
CA LEU A 149 -10.45 1.13 -6.80
C LEU A 149 -9.52 2.33 -6.99
N ASP A 150 -10.11 3.49 -7.25
CA ASP A 150 -9.39 4.75 -7.20
C ASP A 150 -9.24 5.25 -5.75
N LEU A 151 -8.37 6.21 -5.56
CA LEU A 151 -8.03 6.74 -4.24
C LEU A 151 -9.27 7.21 -3.44
N GLU A 152 -10.23 7.90 -4.11
CA GLU A 152 -11.45 8.37 -3.44
C GLU A 152 -12.29 7.19 -2.92
N SER A 153 -12.37 6.11 -3.70
CA SER A 153 -13.09 4.88 -3.30
C SER A 153 -12.36 4.10 -2.20
N ILE A 154 -11.03 4.07 -2.24
CA ILE A 154 -10.23 3.46 -1.16
C ILE A 154 -10.48 4.23 0.15
N LEU A 155 -10.47 5.56 0.14
CA LEU A 155 -10.75 6.39 1.31
C LEU A 155 -12.18 6.18 1.84
N ALA A 156 -13.16 6.02 0.96
CA ALA A 156 -14.54 5.73 1.34
C ALA A 156 -14.68 4.33 1.97
N LEU A 157 -14.02 3.32 1.38
CA LEU A 157 -13.97 1.96 1.93
C LEU A 157 -13.26 1.93 3.29
N GLU A 158 -12.16 2.68 3.44
CA GLU A 158 -11.43 2.84 4.69
C GLU A 158 -12.36 3.36 5.79
N THR A 159 -13.08 4.46 5.52
CA THR A 159 -14.04 5.04 6.46
C THR A 159 -15.15 4.04 6.82
N PHE A 160 -15.68 3.33 5.83
CA PHE A 160 -16.70 2.31 6.07
C PHE A 160 -16.18 1.19 6.98
N LEU A 161 -14.97 0.65 6.73
CA LEU A 161 -14.40 -0.44 7.53
C LEU A 161 -14.04 0.01 8.96
N GLN A 162 -13.63 1.27 9.15
CA GLN A 162 -13.39 1.84 10.48
C GLN A 162 -14.68 1.92 11.32
N ASP A 163 -15.81 2.23 10.68
CA ASP A 163 -17.10 2.35 11.35
C ASP A 163 -17.85 0.99 11.47
N TYR A 164 -17.35 -0.05 10.78
CA TYR A 164 -17.99 -1.35 10.77
C TYR A 164 -17.86 -2.07 12.11
N LYS A 165 -18.99 -2.50 12.67
CA LYS A 165 -19.04 -3.14 14.00
C LYS A 165 -18.97 -4.67 13.98
N GLY A 166 -19.02 -5.29 12.79
CA GLY A 166 -18.84 -6.73 12.64
C GLY A 166 -17.36 -7.11 12.54
N ALA A 167 -17.08 -8.41 12.54
CA ALA A 167 -15.73 -8.90 12.31
C ALA A 167 -15.38 -8.93 10.82
N PHE A 168 -14.11 -8.70 10.50
CA PHE A 168 -13.61 -8.96 9.15
C PHE A 168 -12.16 -9.44 9.13
N LEU A 169 -11.85 -10.23 8.10
CA LEU A 169 -10.49 -10.55 7.67
C LEU A 169 -10.23 -9.87 6.32
N LEU A 170 -9.11 -9.17 6.23
CA LEU A 170 -8.75 -8.35 5.09
C LEU A 170 -7.37 -8.74 4.55
N ILE A 171 -7.31 -9.27 3.33
CA ILE A 171 -6.06 -9.41 2.58
C ILE A 171 -5.87 -8.12 1.79
N SER A 172 -4.75 -7.44 1.98
CA SER A 172 -4.35 -6.30 1.16
C SER A 172 -2.84 -6.13 1.16
N HIS A 173 -2.31 -5.58 0.07
CA HIS A 173 -0.92 -5.18 -0.07
C HIS A 173 -0.71 -3.68 0.25
N ASP A 174 -1.77 -2.89 0.42
CA ASP A 174 -1.70 -1.50 0.87
C ASP A 174 -1.51 -1.41 2.39
N ARG A 175 -0.26 -1.11 2.81
CA ARG A 175 0.10 -0.99 4.24
C ARG A 175 -0.71 0.09 4.96
N GLU A 176 -0.94 1.23 4.33
CA GLU A 176 -1.68 2.33 4.92
C GLU A 176 -3.15 1.97 5.13
N PHE A 177 -3.72 1.22 4.18
CA PHE A 177 -5.08 0.71 4.29
C PHE A 177 -5.23 -0.28 5.45
N LEU A 178 -4.30 -1.25 5.56
CA LEU A 178 -4.27 -2.18 6.70
C LEU A 178 -4.08 -1.44 8.03
N ARG A 179 -3.13 -0.51 8.09
CA ARG A 179 -2.84 0.27 9.30
C ARG A 179 -4.06 1.03 9.84
N ARG A 180 -4.91 1.52 8.94
CA ARG A 180 -6.08 2.34 9.29
C ARG A 180 -7.33 1.53 9.59
N THR A 181 -7.41 0.29 9.08
CA THR A 181 -8.64 -0.49 9.13
C THR A 181 -8.55 -1.71 10.04
N THR A 182 -7.35 -2.16 10.43
CA THR A 182 -7.18 -3.40 11.19
C THR A 182 -6.51 -3.17 12.55
N GLU A 183 -6.86 -3.98 13.53
CA GLU A 183 -6.34 -3.96 14.90
C GLU A 183 -5.46 -5.18 15.22
N PHE A 184 -5.56 -6.22 14.39
CA PHE A 184 -4.78 -7.44 14.50
C PHE A 184 -4.15 -7.77 13.16
N THR A 185 -2.99 -8.44 13.21
CA THR A 185 -2.30 -8.94 12.02
C THR A 185 -2.23 -10.45 12.05
N LEU A 186 -2.74 -11.14 11.02
CA LEU A 186 -2.64 -12.58 10.84
C LEU A 186 -1.58 -12.86 9.78
N GLU A 187 -0.45 -13.40 10.19
CA GLU A 187 0.62 -13.82 9.29
C GLU A 187 0.36 -15.23 8.78
N VAL A 188 0.47 -15.43 7.47
CA VAL A 188 0.45 -16.73 6.81
C VAL A 188 1.78 -16.93 6.11
N GLU A 189 2.71 -17.66 6.73
CA GLU A 189 4.06 -17.84 6.20
C GLU A 189 4.65 -19.21 6.57
N ALA A 190 5.34 -19.83 5.63
CA ALA A 190 6.14 -21.05 5.83
C ALA A 190 5.41 -22.21 6.55
N GLY A 191 4.11 -22.33 6.30
CA GLY A 191 3.26 -23.37 6.88
C GLY A 191 2.62 -22.99 8.22
N ASP A 192 2.95 -21.85 8.80
CA ASP A 192 2.37 -21.37 10.05
C ASP A 192 1.32 -20.28 9.79
N ILE A 193 0.34 -20.18 10.69
CA ILE A 193 -0.60 -19.07 10.76
C ILE A 193 -0.54 -18.52 12.18
N ILE A 194 -0.12 -17.26 12.32
CA ILE A 194 0.10 -16.62 13.62
C ILE A 194 -0.67 -15.30 13.67
N LYS A 195 -1.53 -15.13 14.70
CA LYS A 195 -2.24 -13.88 14.97
C LYS A 195 -1.44 -13.02 15.94
N PHE A 196 -1.07 -11.83 15.51
CA PHE A 196 -0.38 -10.82 16.31
C PHE A 196 -1.37 -9.75 16.76
N PRO A 197 -1.30 -9.31 18.02
CA PRO A 197 -2.04 -8.15 18.48
C PRO A 197 -1.35 -6.87 17.99
N GLY A 198 -2.15 -5.85 17.70
CA GLY A 198 -1.67 -4.55 17.22
C GLY A 198 -1.77 -4.37 15.71
N HIS A 199 -1.51 -3.15 15.27
CA HIS A 199 -1.51 -2.79 13.87
C HIS A 199 -0.34 -3.42 13.11
N ILE A 200 -0.37 -3.34 11.78
CA ILE A 200 0.68 -3.90 10.92
C ILE A 200 2.09 -3.37 11.24
N ASP A 201 2.20 -2.14 11.74
CA ASP A 201 3.50 -1.56 12.12
C ASP A 201 4.06 -2.25 13.37
N ASP A 202 3.23 -2.49 14.37
CA ASP A 202 3.58 -3.23 15.60
C ASP A 202 4.01 -4.68 15.27
N TYR A 203 3.36 -5.31 14.27
CA TYR A 203 3.72 -6.63 13.79
C TYR A 203 5.16 -6.68 13.27
N PHE A 204 5.59 -5.70 12.46
CA PHE A 204 6.96 -5.70 11.93
C PHE A 204 7.99 -5.59 13.05
N GLU A 205 7.75 -4.75 14.04
CA GLU A 205 8.63 -4.61 15.23
C GLU A 205 8.67 -5.90 16.03
N GLN A 206 7.51 -6.49 16.32
CA GLN A 206 7.41 -7.77 17.05
C GLN A 206 8.09 -8.91 16.29
N LYS A 207 7.94 -8.98 14.97
CA LYS A 207 8.60 -9.99 14.13
C LYS A 207 10.12 -9.85 14.17
N GLU A 208 10.65 -8.64 14.05
CA GLU A 208 12.10 -8.39 14.15
C GLU A 208 12.65 -8.79 15.52
N GLU A 209 11.94 -8.47 16.59
CA GLU A 209 12.36 -8.86 17.95
C GLU A 209 12.31 -10.37 18.16
N LEU A 210 11.23 -11.04 17.74
CA LEU A 210 11.12 -12.50 17.79
C LEU A 210 12.26 -13.18 17.03
N GLN A 211 12.58 -12.69 15.83
CA GLN A 211 13.68 -13.21 15.02
C GLN A 211 15.03 -13.01 15.73
N ARG A 212 15.27 -11.84 16.31
CA ARG A 212 16.48 -11.56 17.09
C ARG A 212 16.62 -12.51 18.27
N LEU A 213 15.53 -12.75 18.99
CA LEU A 213 15.51 -13.68 20.13
C LEU A 213 15.73 -15.14 19.69
N GLN A 214 15.18 -15.57 18.56
CA GLN A 214 15.41 -16.91 18.01
C GLN A 214 16.86 -17.10 17.57
N LEU A 215 17.45 -16.12 16.88
CA LEU A 215 18.88 -16.14 16.51
C LEU A 215 19.78 -16.21 17.75
N GLN A 216 19.49 -15.43 18.78
CA GLN A 216 20.25 -15.44 20.02
C GLN A 216 20.13 -16.79 20.76
N LYS A 217 18.92 -17.37 20.81
CA LYS A 217 18.70 -18.70 21.38
C LYS A 217 19.46 -19.78 20.61
N ALA A 218 19.45 -19.74 19.30
CA ALA A 218 20.15 -20.68 18.43
C ALA A 218 21.69 -20.59 18.63
N ALA A 219 22.25 -19.38 18.64
CA ALA A 219 23.67 -19.14 18.90
C ALA A 219 24.08 -19.64 20.27
N ASN A 220 23.26 -19.42 21.31
CA ASN A 220 23.50 -19.91 22.65
C ASN A 220 23.49 -21.46 22.72
N LEU A 221 22.54 -22.10 22.02
CA LEU A 221 22.46 -23.57 21.93
C LEU A 221 23.63 -24.14 21.17
N GLU A 222 24.07 -23.52 20.09
CA GLU A 222 25.23 -23.94 19.31
C GLU A 222 26.53 -23.82 20.13
N THR A 223 26.71 -22.70 20.83
CA THR A 223 27.83 -22.51 21.77
C THR A 223 27.84 -23.59 22.86
N LYS A 224 26.67 -23.87 23.44
CA LYS A 224 26.52 -24.92 24.46
C LYS A 224 26.83 -26.31 23.90
N ARG A 225 26.35 -26.61 22.69
CA ARG A 225 26.62 -27.86 21.97
C ARG A 225 28.11 -28.01 21.69
N LYS A 226 28.78 -26.96 21.23
CA LYS A 226 30.22 -26.94 20.97
C LYS A 226 31.02 -27.22 22.26
N HIS A 227 30.68 -26.56 23.36
CA HIS A 227 31.33 -26.83 24.65
C HIS A 227 31.15 -28.28 25.14
N LEU A 228 29.98 -28.86 24.97
CA LEU A 228 29.71 -30.25 25.29
C LEU A 228 30.50 -31.20 24.39
N GLN A 229 30.56 -30.89 23.08
CA GLN A 229 31.32 -31.66 22.10
C GLN A 229 32.82 -31.62 22.39
N ASP A 230 33.38 -30.44 22.66
CA ASP A 230 34.80 -30.27 23.03
C ASP A 230 35.16 -31.08 24.28
N PHE A 231 34.23 -31.15 25.26
CA PHE A 231 34.42 -31.99 26.43
C PHE A 231 34.42 -33.49 26.08
N VAL A 232 33.49 -33.95 25.27
CA VAL A 232 33.41 -35.34 24.80
C VAL A 232 34.69 -35.71 24.06
N ASP A 233 35.17 -34.89 23.14
CA ASP A 233 36.35 -35.15 22.32
C ASP A 233 37.63 -35.21 23.16
N ARG A 234 37.79 -34.35 24.18
CA ARG A 234 38.95 -34.37 25.10
C ARG A 234 38.99 -35.55 26.04
N PHE A 235 37.82 -36.05 26.45
CA PHE A 235 37.75 -37.03 27.55
C PHE A 235 37.23 -38.41 27.14
N ARG A 236 36.80 -38.62 25.87
CA ARG A 236 36.31 -39.91 25.36
C ARG A 236 37.28 -41.06 25.54
N ALA A 237 38.59 -40.80 25.40
CA ALA A 237 39.65 -41.81 25.51
C ALA A 237 40.14 -42.07 26.96
N LYS A 238 39.73 -41.27 27.98
CA LYS A 238 40.17 -41.41 29.37
C LYS A 238 39.18 -42.26 30.17
N ALA A 239 39.60 -43.47 30.61
CA ALA A 239 38.76 -44.44 31.34
C ALA A 239 38.03 -43.83 32.55
N THR A 240 38.69 -42.94 33.32
CA THR A 240 38.14 -42.27 34.51
C THR A 240 37.02 -41.30 34.23
N LYS A 241 36.92 -40.74 33.01
CA LYS A 241 35.90 -39.76 32.60
C LYS A 241 34.97 -40.26 31.50
N ALA A 242 35.12 -41.49 31.03
CA ALA A 242 34.31 -42.08 29.96
C ALA A 242 32.80 -42.01 30.25
N LYS A 243 32.38 -42.31 31.50
CA LYS A 243 30.98 -42.25 31.93
C LYS A 243 30.41 -40.83 31.88
N GLN A 244 31.22 -39.79 32.19
CA GLN A 244 30.83 -38.39 32.09
C GLN A 244 30.74 -37.94 30.62
N ALA A 245 31.68 -38.35 29.76
CA ALA A 245 31.64 -38.08 28.33
C ALA A 245 30.40 -38.68 27.66
N GLN A 246 30.06 -39.94 28.06
CA GLN A 246 28.85 -40.61 27.55
C GLN A 246 27.56 -39.94 28.01
N SER A 247 27.50 -39.42 29.24
CA SER A 247 26.36 -38.63 29.75
C SER A 247 26.19 -37.33 28.97
N ARG A 248 27.28 -36.62 28.63
CA ARG A 248 27.24 -35.39 27.84
C ARG A 248 26.89 -35.64 26.37
N MET A 249 27.32 -36.76 25.80
CA MET A 249 26.93 -37.19 24.47
C MET A 249 25.41 -37.41 24.40
N LYS A 250 24.81 -38.08 25.38
CA LYS A 250 23.34 -38.20 25.49
C LYS A 250 22.63 -36.87 25.70
N GLN A 251 23.28 -35.85 26.29
CA GLN A 251 22.74 -34.49 26.37
C GLN A 251 22.75 -33.80 25.00
N ILE A 252 23.83 -33.97 24.21
CA ILE A 252 23.91 -33.45 22.84
C ILE A 252 22.81 -34.07 21.95
N ASP A 253 22.62 -35.40 22.06
CA ASP A 253 21.61 -36.13 21.28
C ASP A 253 20.16 -35.70 21.65
N LYS A 254 19.93 -35.24 22.88
CA LYS A 254 18.65 -34.72 23.36
C LYS A 254 18.46 -33.23 23.13
N MET A 255 19.50 -32.49 22.73
CA MET A 255 19.36 -31.08 22.39
C MET A 255 18.57 -30.93 21.10
N GLN A 256 17.38 -30.32 21.21
CA GLN A 256 16.60 -29.93 20.04
C GLN A 256 17.44 -28.95 19.22
N THR A 257 17.66 -29.27 17.96
CA THR A 257 18.17 -28.33 16.98
C THR A 257 17.03 -27.37 16.71
N ILE A 258 17.20 -26.09 17.05
CA ILE A 258 16.25 -25.07 16.57
C ILE A 258 16.57 -24.91 15.09
N GLU A 259 15.73 -25.46 14.24
CA GLU A 259 15.75 -25.11 12.83
C GLU A 259 15.33 -23.63 12.75
N ILE A 260 16.31 -22.76 12.58
CA ILE A 260 16.04 -21.39 12.20
C ILE A 260 15.48 -21.49 10.78
N LYS A 261 14.16 -21.34 10.62
CA LYS A 261 13.57 -21.14 9.29
C LYS A 261 14.35 -19.98 8.67
N ALA A 262 15.01 -20.24 7.54
CA ALA A 262 15.84 -19.25 6.88
C ALA A 262 15.03 -17.95 6.76
N LEU A 263 15.60 -16.85 7.27
CA LEU A 263 14.97 -15.53 7.12
C LEU A 263 14.66 -15.34 5.65
N PRO A 264 13.42 -14.94 5.30
CA PRO A 264 13.18 -14.51 3.93
C PRO A 264 14.21 -13.44 3.62
N VAL A 265 15.02 -13.69 2.60
CA VAL A 265 16.03 -12.75 2.15
C VAL A 265 15.28 -11.48 1.79
N ARG A 266 15.40 -10.41 2.60
CA ARG A 266 14.82 -9.11 2.23
C ARG A 266 15.37 -8.76 0.86
N SER A 267 14.50 -8.72 -0.13
CA SER A 267 14.90 -8.42 -1.49
C SER A 267 15.45 -6.99 -1.52
N ARG A 268 16.70 -6.82 -1.94
CA ARG A 268 17.30 -5.50 -2.20
C ARG A 268 17.47 -5.36 -3.70
N ILE A 269 16.57 -4.66 -4.34
CA ILE A 269 16.67 -4.37 -5.77
C ILE A 269 17.71 -3.29 -5.96
N LYS A 270 18.85 -3.64 -6.57
CA LYS A 270 19.87 -2.68 -6.95
C LYS A 270 19.70 -2.33 -8.43
N LEU A 271 19.18 -1.13 -8.70
CA LEU A 271 19.00 -0.68 -10.08
C LEU A 271 20.36 -0.39 -10.73
N PRO A 272 20.54 -0.84 -11.99
CA PRO A 272 21.70 -0.41 -12.78
C PRO A 272 21.61 1.09 -13.07
N GLU A 273 22.77 1.73 -13.24
CA GLU A 273 22.81 3.16 -13.54
C GLU A 273 22.25 3.42 -14.94
N PRO A 274 21.31 4.38 -15.09
CA PRO A 274 20.74 4.72 -16.38
C PRO A 274 21.74 5.52 -17.23
N ILE A 275 21.54 5.49 -18.54
CA ILE A 275 22.29 6.31 -19.49
C ILE A 275 22.06 7.79 -19.16
N GLN A 276 23.12 8.61 -19.21
CA GLN A 276 23.01 10.04 -18.91
C GLN A 276 22.28 10.79 -20.02
N THR A 277 21.32 11.65 -19.61
CA THR A 277 20.53 12.51 -20.50
C THR A 277 20.81 13.99 -20.26
N GLY A 278 20.28 14.84 -21.14
CA GLY A 278 20.19 16.29 -20.91
C GLY A 278 19.38 16.66 -19.68
N LYS A 279 19.26 17.97 -19.37
CA LYS A 279 18.47 18.49 -18.25
C LYS A 279 16.98 18.27 -18.49
N GLU A 280 16.49 18.59 -19.69
CA GLU A 280 15.11 18.32 -20.09
C GLU A 280 15.00 16.90 -20.64
N VAL A 281 14.02 16.13 -20.15
CA VAL A 281 13.79 14.74 -20.56
C VAL A 281 12.61 14.64 -21.52
N LEU A 282 11.55 15.38 -21.24
CA LEU A 282 10.31 15.37 -22.03
C LEU A 282 9.63 16.72 -21.93
N SER A 283 9.16 17.26 -23.07
CA SER A 283 8.22 18.38 -23.09
C SER A 283 6.98 18.01 -23.90
N LEU A 284 5.84 18.43 -23.39
CA LEU A 284 4.53 18.38 -24.05
C LEU A 284 4.04 19.80 -24.24
N SER A 285 3.65 20.18 -25.44
CA SER A 285 3.15 21.52 -25.76
C SER A 285 1.79 21.44 -26.45
N LYS A 286 0.77 22.02 -25.81
CA LYS A 286 -0.64 22.03 -26.27
C LYS A 286 -1.12 20.63 -26.67
N ALA A 287 -0.65 19.62 -25.96
CA ALA A 287 -0.94 18.22 -26.29
C ALA A 287 -2.38 17.85 -25.95
N CYS A 288 -3.09 17.26 -26.91
CA CYS A 288 -4.38 16.64 -26.71
C CYS A 288 -4.26 15.14 -26.95
N LEU A 289 -4.72 14.35 -25.98
CA LEU A 289 -4.58 12.90 -25.96
C LEU A 289 -5.94 12.23 -25.87
N GLY A 290 -6.11 11.10 -26.56
CA GLY A 290 -7.38 10.37 -26.57
C GLY A 290 -7.36 9.21 -27.54
N TYR A 291 -8.52 8.61 -27.77
CA TYR A 291 -8.72 7.49 -28.68
C TYR A 291 -9.60 7.95 -29.85
N ASP A 292 -9.17 7.71 -31.06
CA ASP A 292 -9.82 8.15 -32.29
C ASP A 292 -10.15 9.67 -32.23
N ASN A 293 -11.43 10.06 -32.25
CA ASN A 293 -11.84 11.44 -32.12
C ASN A 293 -12.28 11.84 -30.69
N ASN A 294 -12.18 10.95 -29.73
CA ASN A 294 -12.56 11.24 -28.35
C ASN A 294 -11.36 11.75 -27.55
N ILE A 295 -11.33 13.06 -27.30
CA ILE A 295 -10.27 13.71 -26.51
C ILE A 295 -10.54 13.45 -25.04
N ILE A 296 -9.59 12.76 -24.38
CA ILE A 296 -9.63 12.47 -22.93
C ILE A 296 -8.87 13.54 -22.15
N LEU A 297 -7.67 13.91 -22.63
CA LEU A 297 -6.83 14.93 -21.99
C LEU A 297 -6.60 16.08 -22.95
N LYS A 298 -6.72 17.31 -22.44
CA LYS A 298 -6.75 18.52 -23.25
C LYS A 298 -5.65 19.48 -22.86
N ASN A 299 -5.05 20.11 -23.89
CA ASN A 299 -4.14 21.26 -23.74
C ASN A 299 -3.07 21.08 -22.67
N ILE A 300 -2.29 20.00 -22.77
CA ILE A 300 -1.24 19.69 -21.80
C ILE A 300 0.01 20.48 -22.18
N ASP A 301 0.45 21.34 -21.27
CA ASP A 301 1.70 22.11 -21.37
C ASP A 301 2.60 21.77 -20.16
N LEU A 302 3.53 20.85 -20.32
CA LEU A 302 4.39 20.34 -19.24
C LEU A 302 5.82 20.10 -19.73
N VAL A 303 6.80 20.44 -18.87
CA VAL A 303 8.22 20.13 -19.09
C VAL A 303 8.72 19.32 -17.89
N PHE A 304 9.40 18.23 -18.21
CA PHE A 304 9.93 17.30 -17.21
C PHE A 304 11.45 17.28 -17.23
N GLU A 305 12.03 17.47 -16.05
CA GLU A 305 13.48 17.49 -15.86
C GLU A 305 14.01 16.14 -15.42
N ARG A 306 15.31 15.90 -15.70
CA ARG A 306 16.03 14.72 -15.25
C ARG A 306 16.01 14.59 -13.72
N GLY A 307 15.81 13.36 -13.23
CA GLY A 307 15.72 13.05 -11.79
C GLY A 307 14.36 13.33 -11.17
N SER A 308 13.37 13.80 -11.95
CA SER A 308 12.00 13.91 -11.47
C SER A 308 11.38 12.53 -11.32
N ARG A 309 10.77 12.27 -10.16
CA ARG A 309 9.96 11.08 -9.88
C ARG A 309 8.53 11.53 -9.69
N LEU A 310 7.69 11.27 -10.69
CA LEU A 310 6.36 11.82 -10.84
C LEU A 310 5.31 10.75 -10.51
N GLY A 311 4.56 10.97 -9.45
CA GLY A 311 3.36 10.18 -9.13
C GLY A 311 2.17 10.75 -9.89
N ILE A 312 1.52 9.94 -10.74
CA ILE A 312 0.33 10.34 -11.48
C ILE A 312 -0.90 9.86 -10.74
N VAL A 313 -1.75 10.80 -10.33
CA VAL A 313 -2.95 10.54 -9.54
C VAL A 313 -4.21 11.05 -10.25
N GLY A 314 -5.36 10.48 -9.89
CA GLY A 314 -6.66 10.82 -10.47
C GLY A 314 -7.62 9.64 -10.38
N TYR A 315 -8.90 9.89 -10.59
CA TYR A 315 -9.92 8.84 -10.55
C TYR A 315 -9.78 7.82 -11.71
N ASN A 316 -10.44 6.68 -11.57
CA ASN A 316 -10.41 5.67 -12.62
C ASN A 316 -11.12 6.19 -13.90
N GLY A 317 -10.44 6.01 -15.04
CA GLY A 317 -10.91 6.57 -16.31
C GLY A 317 -10.50 8.03 -16.56
N ALA A 318 -9.82 8.71 -15.64
CA ALA A 318 -9.35 10.09 -15.82
C ALA A 318 -8.33 10.27 -16.95
N GLY A 319 -7.71 9.18 -17.43
CA GLY A 319 -6.71 9.23 -18.51
C GLY A 319 -5.26 9.00 -18.08
N LYS A 320 -5.01 8.45 -16.87
CA LYS A 320 -3.67 8.13 -16.35
C LYS A 320 -2.87 7.25 -17.33
N SER A 321 -3.41 6.09 -17.67
CA SER A 321 -2.80 5.18 -18.65
C SER A 321 -2.75 5.75 -20.05
N THR A 322 -3.71 6.62 -20.44
CA THR A 322 -3.72 7.32 -21.72
C THR A 322 -2.49 8.24 -21.82
N LEU A 323 -2.19 9.00 -20.76
CA LEU A 323 -0.99 9.85 -20.70
C LEU A 323 0.27 9.02 -20.86
N LEU A 324 0.44 7.93 -20.08
CA LEU A 324 1.61 7.07 -20.18
C LEU A 324 1.75 6.41 -21.55
N LYS A 325 0.66 5.87 -22.13
CA LYS A 325 0.65 5.27 -23.47
C LYS A 325 1.03 6.27 -24.56
N SER A 326 0.55 7.52 -24.46
CA SER A 326 0.90 8.58 -25.42
C SER A 326 2.35 9.02 -25.30
N ILE A 327 2.89 9.13 -24.07
CA ILE A 327 4.32 9.38 -23.85
C ILE A 327 5.12 8.23 -24.43
N ALA A 328 4.74 6.98 -24.16
CA ALA A 328 5.39 5.77 -24.67
C ALA A 328 5.29 5.60 -26.21
N GLY A 329 4.51 6.42 -26.90
CA GLY A 329 4.29 6.32 -28.34
C GLY A 329 3.41 5.14 -28.76
N ARG A 330 2.73 4.48 -27.80
CA ARG A 330 1.75 3.40 -28.09
C ARG A 330 0.37 3.94 -28.47
N LEU A 331 0.10 5.20 -28.15
CA LEU A 331 -1.09 5.92 -28.53
C LEU A 331 -0.68 7.22 -29.22
N PRO A 332 -1.11 7.49 -30.48
CA PRO A 332 -0.80 8.74 -31.16
C PRO A 332 -1.49 9.90 -30.46
N MET A 333 -0.86 11.07 -30.48
CA MET A 333 -1.48 12.30 -30.00
C MET A 333 -2.49 12.79 -31.04
N ILE A 334 -3.60 13.35 -30.58
CA ILE A 334 -4.63 13.96 -31.45
C ILE A 334 -4.11 15.30 -31.97
N SER A 335 -3.48 16.10 -31.11
CA SER A 335 -2.86 17.37 -31.49
C SER A 335 -1.76 17.77 -30.49
N GLY A 336 -1.00 18.80 -30.81
CA GLY A 336 0.12 19.29 -30.01
C GLY A 336 1.46 18.67 -30.40
N GLU A 337 2.47 18.92 -29.59
CA GLU A 337 3.84 18.49 -29.86
C GLU A 337 4.43 17.77 -28.65
N LYS A 338 5.16 16.67 -28.92
CA LYS A 338 5.95 15.92 -27.92
C LYS A 338 7.40 15.92 -28.35
N LYS A 339 8.29 16.41 -27.49
CA LYS A 339 9.74 16.42 -27.71
C LYS A 339 10.45 15.67 -26.58
N PHE A 340 11.30 14.73 -26.96
CA PHE A 340 12.26 14.11 -26.02
C PHE A 340 13.57 14.89 -26.02
N GLY A 341 14.17 15.01 -24.85
CA GLY A 341 15.49 15.60 -24.68
C GLY A 341 16.59 14.78 -25.31
N TYR A 342 17.81 15.30 -25.23
CA TYR A 342 18.99 14.63 -25.78
C TYR A 342 19.23 13.28 -25.10
N ASN A 343 19.43 12.24 -25.92
CA ASN A 343 19.73 10.86 -25.51
C ASN A 343 18.71 10.23 -24.54
N VAL A 344 17.42 10.61 -24.67
CA VAL A 344 16.35 10.06 -23.87
C VAL A 344 15.75 8.85 -24.56
N GLU A 345 16.01 7.70 -23.98
CA GLU A 345 15.31 6.45 -24.29
C GLU A 345 14.43 6.04 -23.12
N MET A 346 13.32 5.35 -23.39
CA MET A 346 12.36 4.98 -22.36
C MET A 346 12.10 3.49 -22.29
N SER A 347 11.68 3.04 -21.11
CA SER A 347 11.04 1.75 -20.89
C SER A 347 9.64 1.99 -20.36
N TYR A 348 8.67 1.20 -20.81
CA TYR A 348 7.29 1.27 -20.38
C TYR A 348 6.83 -0.06 -19.79
N PHE A 349 6.51 -0.03 -18.51
CA PHE A 349 5.87 -1.13 -17.78
C PHE A 349 4.35 -0.95 -17.86
N ALA A 350 3.70 -1.72 -18.75
CA ALA A 350 2.25 -1.69 -18.94
C ALA A 350 1.57 -2.77 -18.08
N GLN A 351 0.31 -2.58 -17.76
CA GLN A 351 -0.50 -3.50 -16.96
C GLN A 351 -0.57 -4.94 -17.53
N HIS A 352 -0.41 -5.12 -18.86
CA HIS A 352 -0.49 -6.42 -19.56
C HIS A 352 0.87 -6.92 -20.11
N LEU A 353 1.98 -6.48 -19.55
CA LEU A 353 3.32 -6.84 -20.03
C LEU A 353 3.64 -8.35 -19.90
N THR A 354 2.92 -9.08 -19.08
CA THR A 354 3.09 -10.53 -18.94
C THR A 354 2.70 -11.30 -20.20
N GLU A 355 1.89 -10.72 -21.07
CA GLU A 355 1.49 -11.30 -22.36
C GLU A 355 2.64 -11.30 -23.39
N ASP A 356 3.61 -10.36 -23.25
CA ASP A 356 4.78 -10.24 -24.11
C ASP A 356 5.91 -11.25 -23.74
N LEU A 357 5.75 -12.01 -22.66
CA LEU A 357 6.75 -12.98 -22.21
C LEU A 357 6.67 -14.26 -23.06
N LEU A 358 7.84 -14.74 -23.54
CA LEU A 358 7.92 -15.99 -24.26
C LEU A 358 7.81 -17.16 -23.29
N LEU A 359 6.75 -17.95 -23.41
CA LEU A 359 6.38 -19.02 -22.47
C LEU A 359 7.41 -20.15 -22.37
N GLU A 360 8.21 -20.37 -23.42
CA GLU A 360 9.21 -21.44 -23.46
C GLU A 360 10.59 -21.00 -22.93
N ASP A 361 10.83 -19.70 -22.76
CA ASP A 361 12.06 -19.20 -22.15
C ASP A 361 12.13 -19.61 -20.68
N SER A 362 13.36 -19.79 -20.18
CA SER A 362 13.60 -19.78 -18.73
C SER A 362 13.55 -18.34 -18.18
N VAL A 363 13.41 -18.18 -16.87
CA VAL A 363 13.47 -16.86 -16.21
C VAL A 363 14.75 -16.13 -16.60
N ILE A 364 15.90 -16.79 -16.52
CA ILE A 364 17.20 -16.20 -16.84
C ILE A 364 17.30 -15.80 -18.32
N ASP A 365 16.84 -16.64 -19.24
CA ASP A 365 16.87 -16.34 -20.68
C ASP A 365 15.97 -15.13 -21.01
N SER A 366 14.79 -15.10 -20.37
CA SER A 366 13.83 -14.01 -20.51
C SER A 366 14.44 -12.67 -20.03
N LEU A 367 15.17 -12.66 -18.91
CA LEU A 367 15.86 -11.48 -18.41
C LEU A 367 16.98 -11.01 -19.35
N TYR A 368 17.81 -11.94 -19.86
CA TYR A 368 18.87 -11.61 -20.82
C TYR A 368 18.33 -11.03 -22.12
N ARG A 369 17.19 -11.48 -22.60
CA ARG A 369 16.60 -11.06 -23.88
C ARG A 369 16.37 -9.54 -23.98
N LYS A 370 16.04 -8.89 -22.87
CA LYS A 370 15.74 -7.45 -22.80
C LYS A 370 16.85 -6.65 -22.13
N ALA A 371 17.89 -7.32 -21.61
CA ALA A 371 19.00 -6.65 -20.95
C ALA A 371 19.78 -5.76 -21.93
N TYR A 372 20.30 -4.65 -21.41
CA TYR A 372 21.20 -3.77 -22.18
C TYR A 372 22.48 -4.52 -22.56
N LYS A 373 23.06 -4.16 -23.72
CA LYS A 373 24.18 -4.89 -24.33
C LYS A 373 25.37 -5.12 -23.39
N ASP A 374 25.66 -4.14 -22.51
CA ASP A 374 26.78 -4.19 -21.59
C ASP A 374 26.39 -4.73 -20.20
N THR A 375 25.24 -5.40 -20.08
CA THR A 375 24.80 -5.98 -18.82
C THR A 375 25.58 -7.25 -18.52
N THR A 376 26.20 -7.31 -17.36
CA THR A 376 26.97 -8.48 -16.91
C THR A 376 26.05 -9.59 -16.41
N ALA A 377 26.54 -10.84 -16.47
CA ALA A 377 25.82 -11.99 -15.91
C ALA A 377 25.49 -11.79 -14.40
N GLN A 378 26.39 -11.14 -13.68
CA GLN A 378 26.20 -10.86 -12.26
C GLN A 378 25.07 -9.84 -12.00
N GLU A 379 24.89 -8.83 -12.86
CA GLU A 379 23.79 -7.89 -12.77
C GLU A 379 22.45 -8.59 -13.01
N VAL A 380 22.38 -9.49 -14.03
CA VAL A 380 21.16 -10.26 -14.32
C VAL A 380 20.81 -11.17 -13.15
N LEU A 381 21.77 -11.92 -12.61
CA LEU A 381 21.57 -12.78 -11.43
C LEU A 381 21.21 -11.98 -10.19
N SER A 382 21.80 -10.81 -10.00
CA SER A 382 21.47 -9.90 -8.89
C SER A 382 20.02 -9.41 -8.99
N ILE A 383 19.55 -9.02 -10.16
CA ILE A 383 18.15 -8.64 -10.38
C ILE A 383 17.23 -9.84 -10.20
N ALA A 384 17.56 -11.02 -10.76
CA ALA A 384 16.76 -12.23 -10.55
C ALA A 384 16.61 -12.57 -9.05
N GLY A 385 17.72 -12.57 -8.31
CA GLY A 385 17.73 -12.82 -6.86
C GLY A 385 16.94 -11.77 -6.07
N SER A 386 17.05 -10.48 -6.45
CA SER A 386 16.30 -9.40 -5.82
C SER A 386 14.80 -9.46 -6.09
N LEU A 387 14.40 -10.13 -7.17
CA LEU A 387 13.00 -10.43 -7.52
C LEU A 387 12.56 -11.82 -7.01
N LEU A 388 13.27 -12.37 -6.03
CA LEU A 388 12.98 -13.64 -5.36
C LEU A 388 13.06 -14.88 -6.28
N PHE A 389 13.87 -14.82 -7.34
CA PHE A 389 14.25 -16.00 -8.12
C PHE A 389 15.66 -16.46 -7.70
N SER A 390 15.72 -17.57 -6.96
CA SER A 390 16.99 -18.08 -6.42
C SER A 390 17.17 -19.56 -6.74
N GLY A 391 18.43 -20.03 -6.76
CA GLY A 391 18.75 -21.43 -7.03
C GLY A 391 18.16 -21.92 -8.36
N ASP A 392 17.36 -23.00 -8.31
CA ASP A 392 16.77 -23.61 -9.48
C ASP A 392 15.60 -22.81 -10.10
N ASP A 393 15.06 -21.82 -9.37
CA ASP A 393 13.94 -21.02 -9.85
C ASP A 393 14.27 -20.21 -11.11
N ILE A 394 15.52 -19.77 -11.26
CA ILE A 394 15.98 -19.05 -12.46
C ILE A 394 15.90 -19.87 -13.75
N HIS A 395 15.88 -21.20 -13.63
CA HIS A 395 15.79 -22.13 -14.75
C HIS A 395 14.36 -22.59 -15.05
N LYS A 396 13.38 -22.19 -14.21
CA LYS A 396 11.96 -22.49 -14.49
C LYS A 396 11.51 -21.79 -15.76
N LYS A 397 10.69 -22.51 -16.54
CA LYS A 397 10.07 -21.92 -17.74
C LYS A 397 8.96 -20.94 -17.36
N ILE A 398 8.83 -19.86 -18.13
CA ILE A 398 7.80 -18.82 -17.91
C ILE A 398 6.39 -19.41 -17.85
N LYS A 399 6.09 -20.44 -18.62
CA LYS A 399 4.77 -21.08 -18.65
C LYS A 399 4.31 -21.68 -17.33
N VAL A 400 5.24 -22.12 -16.48
CA VAL A 400 4.92 -22.73 -15.18
C VAL A 400 4.85 -21.73 -14.03
N LEU A 401 5.17 -20.46 -14.31
CA LEU A 401 5.15 -19.39 -13.33
C LEU A 401 3.73 -18.90 -13.05
N SER A 402 3.47 -18.55 -11.80
CA SER A 402 2.26 -17.81 -11.38
C SER A 402 2.20 -16.41 -12.00
N GLY A 403 1.03 -15.76 -11.98
CA GLY A 403 0.86 -14.40 -12.49
C GLY A 403 1.81 -13.41 -11.83
N GLY A 404 1.96 -13.45 -10.51
CA GLY A 404 2.88 -12.58 -9.78
C GLY A 404 4.36 -12.84 -10.11
N GLU A 405 4.76 -14.10 -10.32
CA GLU A 405 6.12 -14.44 -10.78
C GLU A 405 6.39 -13.91 -12.19
N LYS A 406 5.43 -14.03 -13.11
CA LYS A 406 5.53 -13.43 -14.45
C LYS A 406 5.68 -11.91 -14.39
N THR A 407 4.92 -11.25 -13.52
CA THR A 407 5.03 -9.80 -13.30
C THR A 407 6.42 -9.42 -12.81
N ARG A 408 7.02 -10.19 -11.88
CA ARG A 408 8.40 -9.97 -11.41
C ARG A 408 9.43 -10.15 -12.54
N VAL A 409 9.27 -11.15 -13.43
CA VAL A 409 10.14 -11.30 -14.59
C VAL A 409 10.04 -10.11 -15.54
N ALA A 410 8.82 -9.67 -15.87
CA ALA A 410 8.59 -8.51 -16.72
C ALA A 410 9.19 -7.23 -16.11
N LEU A 411 9.08 -7.05 -14.80
CA LEU A 411 9.73 -5.95 -14.07
C LEU A 411 11.25 -6.04 -14.20
N GLY A 412 11.84 -7.20 -14.01
CA GLY A 412 13.29 -7.43 -14.18
C GLY A 412 13.78 -7.08 -15.59
N GLN A 413 13.01 -7.45 -16.62
CA GLN A 413 13.31 -7.07 -18.00
C GLN A 413 13.37 -5.55 -18.20
N ILE A 414 12.44 -4.80 -17.60
CA ILE A 414 12.39 -3.33 -17.68
C ILE A 414 13.60 -2.71 -16.98
N LEU A 415 13.94 -3.18 -15.79
CA LEU A 415 15.03 -2.66 -15.00
C LEU A 415 16.41 -2.90 -15.66
N LEU A 416 16.59 -4.05 -16.33
CA LEU A 416 17.82 -4.41 -17.01
C LEU A 416 18.07 -3.63 -18.33
N GLN A 417 17.06 -2.92 -18.86
CA GLN A 417 17.24 -2.09 -20.06
C GLN A 417 18.08 -0.83 -19.82
N LYS A 418 18.37 -0.44 -18.59
CA LYS A 418 19.17 0.74 -18.20
C LYS A 418 18.67 2.05 -18.81
N LYS A 419 17.37 2.15 -19.14
CA LYS A 419 16.80 3.34 -19.78
C LYS A 419 16.68 4.50 -18.79
N PRO A 420 16.97 5.73 -19.23
CA PRO A 420 16.92 6.92 -18.37
C PRO A 420 15.50 7.39 -18.02
N LEU A 421 14.49 7.00 -18.79
CA LEU A 421 13.09 7.31 -18.53
C LEU A 421 12.31 6.02 -18.32
N LEU A 422 11.75 5.86 -17.12
CA LEU A 422 10.88 4.75 -16.76
C LEU A 422 9.43 5.25 -16.68
N LEU A 423 8.55 4.58 -17.40
CA LEU A 423 7.10 4.77 -17.33
C LEU A 423 6.51 3.50 -16.71
N MET A 424 5.82 3.62 -15.58
CA MET A 424 5.27 2.48 -14.85
C MET A 424 3.77 2.66 -14.60
N ASP A 425 2.97 1.75 -15.15
CA ASP A 425 1.52 1.72 -15.00
C ASP A 425 1.13 0.57 -14.08
N GLU A 426 0.77 0.89 -12.84
CA GLU A 426 0.42 -0.04 -11.76
C GLU A 426 1.48 -1.14 -11.49
N PRO A 427 2.75 -0.77 -11.23
CA PRO A 427 3.82 -1.75 -11.05
C PRO A 427 3.71 -2.57 -9.76
N THR A 428 2.87 -2.16 -8.83
CA THR A 428 2.64 -2.80 -7.53
C THR A 428 1.62 -3.93 -7.59
N ASN A 429 0.79 -3.98 -8.64
CA ASN A 429 -0.23 -5.01 -8.79
C ASN A 429 0.41 -6.41 -8.87
N HIS A 430 -0.14 -7.35 -8.13
CA HIS A 430 0.32 -8.75 -8.05
C HIS A 430 1.71 -8.95 -7.43
N LEU A 431 2.33 -7.89 -6.86
CA LEU A 431 3.55 -8.02 -6.06
C LEU A 431 3.19 -8.19 -4.59
N ASP A 432 3.99 -8.98 -3.87
CA ASP A 432 3.86 -9.07 -2.42
C ASP A 432 4.49 -7.85 -1.73
N PHE A 433 4.15 -7.68 -0.46
CA PHE A 433 4.55 -6.55 0.35
C PHE A 433 6.07 -6.30 0.36
N ASP A 434 6.88 -7.35 0.52
CA ASP A 434 8.35 -7.25 0.57
C ASP A 434 8.91 -6.81 -0.78
N THR A 435 8.38 -7.33 -1.89
CA THR A 435 8.78 -6.93 -3.25
C THR A 435 8.38 -5.49 -3.55
N VAL A 436 7.17 -5.04 -3.15
CA VAL A 436 6.74 -3.64 -3.31
C VAL A 436 7.65 -2.70 -2.53
N GLN A 437 7.99 -3.03 -1.29
CA GLN A 437 8.90 -2.23 -0.47
C GLN A 437 10.29 -2.15 -1.09
N ALA A 438 10.85 -3.27 -1.54
CA ALA A 438 12.16 -3.31 -2.19
C ALA A 438 12.18 -2.51 -3.50
N LEU A 439 11.11 -2.58 -4.30
CA LEU A 439 10.94 -1.79 -5.52
C LEU A 439 10.88 -0.29 -5.19
N ALA A 440 10.11 0.11 -4.17
CA ALA A 440 10.02 1.50 -3.75
C ALA A 440 11.39 2.05 -3.31
N GLU A 441 12.15 1.28 -2.53
CA GLU A 441 13.52 1.65 -2.10
C GLU A 441 14.47 1.82 -3.31
N ALA A 442 14.41 0.89 -4.25
CA ALA A 442 15.21 0.96 -5.46
C ALA A 442 14.88 2.19 -6.32
N LEU A 443 13.59 2.43 -6.56
CA LEU A 443 13.12 3.57 -7.36
C LEU A 443 13.39 4.93 -6.69
N THR A 444 13.41 4.98 -5.36
CA THR A 444 13.82 6.19 -4.63
C THR A 444 15.28 6.57 -4.90
N GLN A 445 16.15 5.57 -5.12
CA GLN A 445 17.57 5.76 -5.45
C GLN A 445 17.83 5.87 -6.97
N PHE A 446 16.82 5.71 -7.79
CA PHE A 446 16.96 5.77 -9.25
C PHE A 446 17.39 7.15 -9.72
N LYS A 447 18.50 7.21 -10.46
CA LYS A 447 19.11 8.47 -10.96
C LYS A 447 18.46 8.99 -12.25
N GLY A 448 17.58 8.24 -12.87
CA GLY A 448 16.81 8.63 -14.05
C GLY A 448 15.52 9.37 -13.71
N THR A 449 14.65 9.50 -14.69
CA THR A 449 13.32 10.10 -14.55
C THR A 449 12.26 9.01 -14.52
N LEU A 450 11.30 9.13 -13.62
CA LEU A 450 10.25 8.15 -13.40
C LEU A 450 8.86 8.79 -13.48
N PHE A 451 7.99 8.15 -14.22
CA PHE A 451 6.54 8.38 -14.16
C PHE A 451 5.88 7.10 -13.63
N VAL A 452 5.14 7.23 -12.57
CA VAL A 452 4.46 6.09 -11.96
C VAL A 452 2.99 6.39 -11.69
N VAL A 453 2.14 5.46 -12.13
CA VAL A 453 0.75 5.36 -11.72
C VAL A 453 0.67 4.22 -10.73
N SER A 454 0.14 4.43 -9.56
CA SER A 454 -0.16 3.38 -8.60
C SER A 454 -1.31 3.80 -7.68
N HIS A 455 -2.09 2.83 -7.23
CA HIS A 455 -3.09 3.02 -6.19
C HIS A 455 -2.54 2.76 -4.78
N ASP A 456 -1.32 2.21 -4.67
CA ASP A 456 -0.62 2.04 -3.41
C ASP A 456 -0.08 3.37 -2.89
N ARG A 457 -0.70 3.87 -1.83
CA ARG A 457 -0.39 5.17 -1.21
C ARG A 457 1.01 5.21 -0.61
N SER A 458 1.41 4.14 0.06
CA SER A 458 2.72 4.03 0.69
C SER A 458 3.83 4.03 -0.37
N PHE A 459 3.60 3.34 -1.49
CA PHE A 459 4.51 3.30 -2.61
C PHE A 459 4.69 4.68 -3.27
N ILE A 460 3.58 5.37 -3.63
CA ILE A 460 3.64 6.71 -4.23
C ILE A 460 4.31 7.70 -3.28
N ASN A 461 3.94 7.71 -2.00
CA ASN A 461 4.51 8.61 -1.00
C ASN A 461 6.03 8.42 -0.86
N LYS A 462 6.53 7.19 -0.92
CA LYS A 462 7.96 6.87 -0.82
C LYS A 462 8.75 7.21 -2.09
N VAL A 463 8.16 6.98 -3.26
CA VAL A 463 8.85 7.06 -4.55
C VAL A 463 8.76 8.44 -5.19
N ALA A 464 7.58 9.06 -5.20
CA ALA A 464 7.34 10.30 -5.91
C ALA A 464 7.89 11.52 -5.17
N ASN A 465 8.50 12.44 -5.90
CA ASN A 465 8.91 13.76 -5.38
C ASN A 465 8.07 14.90 -5.99
N LYS A 466 7.24 14.60 -6.98
CA LYS A 466 6.25 15.53 -7.58
C LYS A 466 4.99 14.74 -7.89
N ILE A 467 3.84 15.39 -7.80
CA ILE A 467 2.54 14.80 -8.11
C ILE A 467 1.96 15.47 -9.36
N ILE A 468 1.47 14.65 -10.27
CA ILE A 468 0.65 15.09 -11.42
C ILE A 468 -0.78 14.65 -11.14
N GLU A 469 -1.69 15.61 -11.08
CA GLU A 469 -3.11 15.34 -10.96
C GLU A 469 -3.76 15.35 -12.32
N ILE A 470 -4.57 14.33 -12.58
CA ILE A 470 -5.42 14.25 -13.77
C ILE A 470 -6.87 14.28 -13.31
N ARG A 471 -7.59 15.35 -13.71
CA ARG A 471 -9.00 15.55 -13.36
C ARG A 471 -9.74 16.29 -14.48
N ASP A 472 -10.92 15.79 -14.85
CA ASP A 472 -11.84 16.40 -15.82
C ASP A 472 -11.19 16.75 -17.19
N GLY A 473 -10.21 15.95 -17.60
CA GLY A 473 -9.47 16.12 -18.85
C GLY A 473 -8.29 17.09 -18.76
N PHE A 474 -7.98 17.65 -17.60
CA PHE A 474 -6.82 18.50 -17.36
C PHE A 474 -5.70 17.73 -16.65
N VAL A 475 -4.46 18.15 -16.92
CA VAL A 475 -3.25 17.56 -16.35
C VAL A 475 -2.45 18.68 -15.71
N GLU A 476 -2.28 18.65 -14.40
CA GLU A 476 -1.58 19.70 -13.67
C GLU A 476 -0.55 19.12 -12.70
N VAL A 477 0.56 19.85 -12.49
CA VAL A 477 1.50 19.52 -11.41
C VAL A 477 0.92 20.06 -10.11
N TYR A 478 0.67 19.17 -9.15
CA TYR A 478 0.19 19.54 -7.85
C TYR A 478 1.31 20.21 -7.02
N PRO A 479 1.09 21.41 -6.46
CA PRO A 479 2.09 22.13 -5.69
C PRO A 479 2.14 21.60 -4.24
N GLY A 480 2.82 20.48 -4.02
CA GLY A 480 2.94 19.86 -2.71
C GLY A 480 3.36 18.40 -2.78
N THR A 481 3.48 17.79 -1.62
CA THR A 481 3.76 16.36 -1.46
C THR A 481 2.49 15.52 -1.72
N TYR A 482 2.67 14.21 -1.76
CA TYR A 482 1.52 13.29 -1.86
C TYR A 482 0.61 13.36 -0.60
N GLU A 483 1.17 13.62 0.56
CA GLU A 483 0.40 13.80 1.80
C GLU A 483 -0.47 15.06 1.75
N ASP A 484 0.07 16.17 1.23
CA ASP A 484 -0.70 17.40 1.01
C ASP A 484 -1.86 17.18 0.03
N TYR A 485 -1.61 16.38 -1.02
CA TYR A 485 -2.64 15.98 -1.98
C TYR A 485 -3.77 15.18 -1.30
N LEU A 486 -3.43 14.16 -0.50
CA LEU A 486 -4.40 13.36 0.26
C LEU A 486 -5.23 14.20 1.22
N TRP A 487 -4.58 15.11 1.92
CA TRP A 487 -5.26 16.03 2.84
C TRP A 487 -6.25 16.95 2.11
N SER A 488 -5.83 17.51 0.97
CA SER A 488 -6.69 18.34 0.12
C SER A 488 -7.90 17.59 -0.43
N LEU A 489 -7.73 16.32 -0.80
CA LEU A 489 -8.81 15.43 -1.21
C LEU A 489 -9.83 15.22 -0.07
N LYS A 490 -9.36 14.87 1.12
CA LYS A 490 -10.22 14.65 2.30
C LYS A 490 -11.03 15.88 2.68
N LYS A 491 -10.47 17.08 2.54
CA LYS A 491 -11.17 18.35 2.83
C LYS A 491 -12.06 18.86 1.69
N GLY A 492 -12.09 18.20 0.54
CA GLY A 492 -12.84 18.66 -0.64
C GLY A 492 -12.29 19.93 -1.30
N ALA A 493 -11.14 20.44 -0.84
CA ALA A 493 -10.50 21.66 -1.33
C ALA A 493 -10.13 21.59 -2.83
N LEU A 494 -9.94 20.39 -3.37
CA LEU A 494 -9.64 20.19 -4.79
C LEU A 494 -10.83 20.49 -5.71
N LYS A 495 -12.07 20.27 -5.27
CA LYS A 495 -13.26 20.58 -6.07
C LYS A 495 -13.38 22.09 -6.35
N GLU A 496 -13.08 22.93 -5.36
CA GLU A 496 -13.10 24.37 -5.49
C GLU A 496 -11.98 24.88 -6.42
N ARG A 497 -10.78 24.30 -6.35
CA ARG A 497 -9.64 24.68 -7.17
C ARG A 497 -9.87 24.44 -8.66
N PHE A 498 -10.42 23.28 -9.04
CA PHE A 498 -10.73 22.98 -10.45
C PHE A 498 -11.93 23.77 -10.98
N ALA A 499 -12.91 24.10 -10.14
CA ALA A 499 -14.00 24.98 -10.52
C ALA A 499 -13.49 26.37 -10.92
N VAL A 500 -12.57 26.94 -10.15
CA VAL A 500 -11.94 28.23 -10.44
C VAL A 500 -11.11 28.18 -11.73
N ASN A 501 -10.31 27.12 -11.93
CA ASN A 501 -9.51 26.97 -13.15
C ASN A 501 -10.39 26.76 -14.40
N ALA A 502 -11.49 26.01 -14.28
CA ALA A 502 -12.45 25.83 -15.38
C ALA A 502 -13.17 27.14 -15.76
N GLU A 503 -13.44 28.01 -14.80
CA GLU A 503 -13.99 29.36 -15.05
C GLU A 503 -12.95 30.28 -15.70
N ILE A 504 -11.71 30.27 -15.27
CA ILE A 504 -10.63 31.06 -15.88
C ILE A 504 -10.42 30.65 -17.35
N ILE A 505 -10.44 29.33 -17.66
CA ILE A 505 -10.28 28.85 -19.04
C ILE A 505 -11.52 29.17 -19.91
N ARG A 506 -12.72 29.14 -19.34
CA ARG A 506 -13.93 29.58 -20.04
C ARG A 506 -13.95 31.09 -20.32
N SER A 507 -13.37 31.89 -19.44
CA SER A 507 -13.27 33.35 -19.62
C SER A 507 -12.20 33.78 -20.63
N THR A 508 -11.22 32.93 -20.95
CA THR A 508 -10.20 33.22 -21.97
C THR A 508 -10.66 32.95 -23.41
N VAL A 509 -11.80 32.30 -23.62
CA VAL A 509 -12.37 32.01 -24.96
C VAL A 509 -13.39 33.06 -25.43
N VAL A 510 -13.88 33.92 -24.54
CA VAL A 510 -14.82 35.00 -24.89
C VAL A 510 -14.09 36.33 -24.66
N LYS A 511 -13.70 36.98 -25.77
CA LYS A 511 -13.28 38.38 -25.73
C LYS A 511 -14.52 39.24 -25.51
N GLU A 512 -14.72 39.73 -24.30
CA GLU A 512 -15.51 40.92 -24.02
C GLU A 512 -14.80 41.76 -22.94
N GLU A 513 -14.86 43.07 -23.15
CA GLU A 513 -14.12 44.11 -22.43
C GLU A 513 -14.40 44.14 -20.91
N PRO A 514 -13.44 44.56 -20.08
CA PRO A 514 -13.58 44.53 -18.63
C PRO A 514 -14.47 45.65 -18.13
N LYS A 515 -15.60 45.31 -17.53
CA LYS A 515 -16.29 46.22 -16.60
C LYS A 515 -15.58 46.17 -15.26
N GLU A 516 -14.95 47.29 -14.87
CA GLU A 516 -14.34 47.51 -13.55
C GLU A 516 -15.40 47.34 -12.46
N THR A 517 -15.32 46.23 -11.72
CA THR A 517 -15.94 46.09 -10.41
C THR A 517 -14.94 46.51 -9.35
N LYS A 518 -15.17 47.65 -8.70
CA LYS A 518 -14.40 48.12 -7.57
C LYS A 518 -14.47 47.11 -6.41
N PHE A 519 -13.43 46.35 -6.24
CA PHE A 519 -13.22 45.51 -5.04
C PHE A 519 -13.04 46.39 -3.80
N ASN A 520 -13.81 46.10 -2.75
CA ASN A 520 -13.84 46.90 -1.54
C ASN A 520 -12.66 46.45 -0.62
N HIS A 521 -11.44 46.88 -0.95
CA HIS A 521 -10.18 46.57 -0.26
C HIS A 521 -10.24 46.73 1.28
N LYS A 522 -11.02 47.68 1.78
CA LYS A 522 -11.13 47.95 3.22
C LYS A 522 -11.91 46.89 4.01
N GLU A 523 -12.89 46.23 3.43
CA GLU A 523 -13.64 45.16 4.11
C GLU A 523 -12.83 43.88 4.21
N THR A 524 -12.09 43.53 3.14
CA THR A 524 -11.22 42.35 3.12
C THR A 524 -10.06 42.49 4.12
N GLN A 525 -9.44 43.68 4.24
CA GLN A 525 -8.40 43.95 5.23
C GLN A 525 -8.92 43.85 6.69
N LYS A 526 -10.13 44.35 6.97
CA LYS A 526 -10.73 44.19 8.30
C LYS A 526 -11.01 42.75 8.66
N LYS A 527 -11.45 41.94 7.69
CA LYS A 527 -11.74 40.53 7.90
C LYS A 527 -10.47 39.72 8.20
N ILE A 528 -9.41 39.92 7.41
CA ILE A 528 -8.11 39.27 7.64
C ILE A 528 -7.49 39.70 8.96
N SER A 529 -7.56 40.98 9.31
CA SER A 529 -7.06 41.48 10.59
C SER A 529 -7.82 40.89 11.80
N SER A 530 -9.12 40.61 11.68
CA SER A 530 -9.89 39.94 12.75
C SER A 530 -9.52 38.46 12.87
N GLU A 531 -9.26 37.76 11.76
CA GLU A 531 -8.81 36.38 11.74
C GLU A 531 -7.41 36.21 12.35
N ILE A 532 -6.50 37.13 12.08
CA ILE A 532 -5.17 37.19 12.71
C ILE A 532 -5.28 37.28 14.26
N LYS A 533 -6.12 38.18 14.76
CA LYS A 533 -6.33 38.32 16.21
C LYS A 533 -6.95 37.05 16.83
N GLU A 534 -7.81 36.35 16.11
CA GLU A 534 -8.40 35.11 16.58
C GLU A 534 -7.35 33.99 16.65
N LEU A 535 -6.51 33.85 15.61
CA LEU A 535 -5.41 32.90 15.58
C LEU A 535 -4.39 33.14 16.67
N GLN A 536 -4.01 34.40 16.92
CA GLN A 536 -3.12 34.76 18.03
C GLN A 536 -3.69 34.35 19.40
N ARG A 537 -5.00 34.50 19.60
CA ARG A 537 -5.65 34.03 20.84
C ARG A 537 -5.66 32.50 20.95
N LYS A 538 -5.81 31.78 19.83
CA LYS A 538 -5.75 30.32 19.83
C LYS A 538 -4.34 29.82 20.13
N ILE A 539 -3.31 30.46 19.59
CA ILE A 539 -1.91 30.17 19.88
C ILE A 539 -1.63 30.31 21.38
N LEU A 540 -1.95 31.47 21.99
CA LEU A 540 -1.74 31.71 23.42
C LEU A 540 -2.43 30.65 24.30
N LYS A 541 -3.66 30.24 23.97
CA LYS A 541 -4.36 29.17 24.71
C LYS A 541 -3.69 27.81 24.57
N THR A 542 -3.20 27.49 23.37
CA THR A 542 -2.53 26.21 23.12
C THR A 542 -1.17 26.16 23.81
N GLU A 543 -0.44 27.26 23.86
CA GLU A 543 0.82 27.40 24.62
C GLU A 543 0.60 27.23 26.14
N GLU A 544 -0.47 27.79 26.69
CA GLU A 544 -0.84 27.62 28.10
C GLU A 544 -1.17 26.13 28.43
N ILE A 545 -1.89 25.46 27.55
CA ILE A 545 -2.18 24.03 27.72
C ILE A 545 -0.88 23.22 27.67
N LEU A 546 0.00 23.52 26.74
CA LEU A 546 1.27 22.82 26.54
C LEU A 546 2.21 23.04 27.74
N PHE A 547 2.23 24.24 28.32
CA PHE A 547 2.97 24.54 29.55
C PHE A 547 2.47 23.65 30.71
N ASN A 548 1.15 23.60 30.95
CA ASN A 548 0.55 22.79 32.02
C ASN A 548 0.81 21.29 31.84
N LEU A 549 0.75 20.76 30.59
CA LEU A 549 1.05 19.37 30.32
C LEU A 549 2.52 19.03 30.60
N ASN A 550 3.45 19.90 30.24
CA ASN A 550 4.88 19.72 30.52
C ASN A 550 5.18 19.78 32.04
N GLU A 551 4.53 20.65 32.79
CA GLU A 551 4.67 20.72 34.25
C GLU A 551 4.18 19.42 34.91
N ASN A 552 3.00 18.93 34.51
CA ASN A 552 2.46 17.66 35.00
C ASN A 552 3.38 16.45 34.65
N THR A 553 3.98 16.48 33.47
CA THR A 553 4.91 15.40 33.04
C THR A 553 6.19 15.44 33.89
N THR A 554 6.69 16.61 34.22
CA THR A 554 7.86 16.80 35.08
C THR A 554 7.60 16.32 36.52
N GLU A 555 6.40 16.60 37.05
CA GLU A 555 5.98 16.10 38.36
C GLU A 555 5.85 14.57 38.38
N LEU A 556 5.27 13.97 37.35
CA LEU A 556 5.16 12.50 37.26
C LEU A 556 6.51 11.84 37.10
N ASN A 557 7.43 12.42 36.34
CA ASN A 557 8.79 11.90 36.20
C ASN A 557 9.56 11.94 37.54
N THR A 558 9.38 12.98 38.34
CA THR A 558 9.99 13.04 39.68
C THR A 558 9.40 12.00 40.64
N LYS A 559 8.09 11.73 40.55
CA LYS A 559 7.42 10.68 41.32
C LYS A 559 7.86 9.28 40.86
N LEU A 560 8.10 9.09 39.57
CA LEU A 560 8.58 7.83 38.99
C LEU A 560 9.95 7.41 39.54
N LEU A 561 10.83 8.39 39.80
CA LEU A 561 12.16 8.13 40.40
C LEU A 561 12.09 7.57 41.83
N GLN A 562 10.98 7.76 42.54
CA GLN A 562 10.79 7.34 43.93
C GLN A 562 9.85 6.15 44.08
N ALA A 563 9.10 5.78 43.03
CA ALA A 563 8.09 4.73 43.06
C ALA A 563 8.68 3.34 42.78
N GLN A 564 8.10 2.27 43.37
CA GLN A 564 8.51 0.87 43.14
C GLN A 564 7.29 -0.02 42.83
N GLY A 565 7.51 -1.08 42.07
CA GLY A 565 6.49 -2.10 41.78
C GLY A 565 5.32 -1.61 40.91
N GLN A 566 4.09 -1.94 41.31
CA GLN A 566 2.87 -1.60 40.57
C GLN A 566 2.62 -0.08 40.46
N GLU A 567 3.06 0.70 41.44
CA GLU A 567 2.90 2.15 41.44
C GLU A 567 3.79 2.82 40.36
N ALA A 568 5.02 2.34 40.18
CA ALA A 568 5.92 2.79 39.13
C ALA A 568 5.35 2.48 37.73
N GLN A 569 4.72 1.33 37.57
CA GLN A 569 4.09 0.92 36.31
C GLN A 569 2.89 1.81 35.96
N GLN A 570 2.05 2.17 36.94
CA GLN A 570 0.91 3.08 36.74
C GLN A 570 1.35 4.49 36.40
N ILE A 571 2.41 5.01 37.05
CA ILE A 571 2.98 6.33 36.78
C ILE A 571 3.58 6.35 35.36
N ALA A 572 4.28 5.30 34.94
CA ALA A 572 4.84 5.20 33.59
C ALA A 572 3.75 5.25 32.50
N ILE A 573 2.62 4.56 32.71
CA ILE A 573 1.46 4.59 31.79
C ILE A 573 0.89 6.01 31.71
N ASN A 574 0.74 6.69 32.84
CA ASN A 574 0.23 8.06 32.88
C ASN A 574 1.19 9.05 32.20
N THR A 575 2.49 8.88 32.38
CA THR A 575 3.52 9.70 31.72
C THR A 575 3.50 9.52 30.21
N ALA A 576 3.38 8.26 29.72
CA ALA A 576 3.26 7.97 28.29
C ALA A 576 2.00 8.62 27.68
N LYS A 577 0.87 8.60 28.42
CA LYS A 577 -0.37 9.25 27.97
C LYS A 577 -0.23 10.76 27.87
N LEU A 578 0.41 11.40 28.85
CA LEU A 578 0.69 12.85 28.82
C LEU A 578 1.66 13.23 27.70
N THR A 579 2.70 12.42 27.46
CA THR A 579 3.65 12.65 26.36
C THR A 579 2.91 12.65 25.02
N ARG A 580 1.98 11.71 24.82
CA ARG A 580 1.15 11.68 23.60
C ARG A 580 0.29 12.96 23.47
N GLN A 581 -0.34 13.40 24.55
CA GLN A 581 -1.12 14.64 24.55
C GLN A 581 -0.25 15.89 24.26
N ILE A 582 0.99 15.91 24.72
CA ILE A 582 1.95 16.97 24.41
C ILE A 582 2.21 17.00 22.90
N THR A 583 2.53 15.86 22.29
CA THR A 583 2.79 15.78 20.84
C THR A 583 1.58 16.25 20.02
N GLU A 584 0.36 15.79 20.37
CA GLU A 584 -0.88 16.22 19.70
C GLU A 584 -1.12 17.74 19.86
N THR A 585 -0.80 18.31 21.02
CA THR A 585 -0.96 19.74 21.28
C THR A 585 0.10 20.57 20.56
N GLU A 586 1.34 20.09 20.43
CA GLU A 586 2.42 20.70 19.65
C GLU A 586 2.06 20.76 18.16
N GLU A 587 1.48 19.71 17.58
CA GLU A 587 1.00 19.72 16.20
C GLU A 587 -0.11 20.76 15.97
N ILE A 588 -1.03 20.90 16.91
CA ILE A 588 -2.09 21.92 16.85
C ILE A 588 -1.48 23.33 16.93
N LEU A 589 -0.50 23.55 17.79
CA LEU A 589 0.20 24.83 17.93
C LEU A 589 0.91 25.20 16.62
N LEU A 590 1.62 24.26 16.04
CA LEU A 590 2.36 24.43 14.78
C LEU A 590 1.40 24.82 13.64
N THR A 591 0.25 24.13 13.54
CA THR A 591 -0.81 24.43 12.56
C THR A 591 -1.36 25.85 12.74
N HIS A 592 -1.55 26.32 13.98
CA HIS A 592 -2.03 27.68 14.24
C HIS A 592 -0.98 28.74 13.88
N MET A 593 0.31 28.46 14.12
CA MET A 593 1.41 29.35 13.76
C MET A 593 1.57 29.48 12.25
N GLU A 594 1.50 28.38 11.50
CA GLU A 594 1.56 28.37 10.03
C GLU A 594 0.39 29.17 9.42
N ASN A 595 -0.82 28.95 9.92
CA ASN A 595 -1.99 29.71 9.49
C ASN A 595 -1.87 31.21 9.78
N LEU A 596 -1.26 31.59 10.91
CA LEU A 596 -0.99 32.98 11.27
C LEU A 596 -0.01 33.61 10.27
N GLU A 597 1.10 32.92 9.99
CA GLU A 597 2.12 33.40 9.04
C GLU A 597 1.54 33.58 7.62
N GLN A 598 0.68 32.68 7.18
CA GLN A 598 0.00 32.80 5.89
C GLN A 598 -0.92 34.01 5.85
N LYS A 599 -1.73 34.21 6.88
CA LYS A 599 -2.64 35.37 6.97
C LYS A 599 -1.90 36.70 7.07
N GLU A 600 -0.75 36.73 7.71
CA GLU A 600 0.13 37.93 7.77
C GLU A 600 0.75 38.23 6.39
N LYS A 601 1.12 37.18 5.62
CA LYS A 601 1.57 37.33 4.22
C LYS A 601 0.44 37.90 3.34
N ASP A 602 -0.78 37.34 3.46
CA ASP A 602 -1.96 37.82 2.73
C ASP A 602 -2.27 39.27 3.04
N LEU A 603 -2.17 39.70 4.31
CA LEU A 603 -2.36 41.07 4.72
C LEU A 603 -1.27 42.01 4.16
N LYS A 604 -0.02 41.56 4.09
CA LYS A 604 1.09 42.31 3.48
C LYS A 604 0.90 42.49 1.97
N LEU A 605 0.41 41.47 1.27
CA LEU A 605 0.11 41.52 -0.17
C LEU A 605 -1.05 42.48 -0.50
N LEU A 606 -2.01 42.64 0.42
CA LEU A 606 -3.12 43.59 0.27
C LEU A 606 -2.75 45.03 0.64
N ASN A 607 -1.63 45.23 1.31
CA ASN A 607 -1.12 46.56 1.71
C ASN A 607 -0.12 47.16 0.70
N ASN A 608 0.41 46.34 -0.21
CA ASN A 608 1.25 46.75 -1.34
C ASN A 608 0.39 46.86 -2.62
#